data_fdbe87f3c4e0600c99417ef7251112cb
#
_entry.id   fdbe87f3c4e0600c99417ef7251112cb
#
_cell.length_a   1.000
_cell.length_b   1.000
_cell.length_c   1.000
_cell.angle_alpha   90.00
_cell.angle_beta   90.00
_cell.angle_gamma   90.00
#
_symmetry.space_group_name_H-M   'P 1'
#
loop_
_entity.id
_entity.type
_entity.pdbx_description
1 polymer ?
#
loop_
_entity_poly.entity_id
_entity_poly.type
_entity_poly.pdbx_seq_one_letter_code
_entity_poly.pdbx_strand_id
1 'polypeptide(L)'
;QGQQNIVENLKVFVSAAKMRGESLDHVILHGPPGLGKTTLSAIVANELGVGMKVTSGPVLDKPGDLAGLLTNLEPNDVLFIDEIHRLSPIVEEYLYSAMEDFRIDIMIDKGPGARSVQISLNPFTLVGATTRSGLLTSPLRARFGIQCHLEYYDSKTLQKIIQRSAKILNIETDTDAAL
;
A
#
# COMPACT_ATOMS: atom_id res chain seq x y z
N GLN A 1 -8.43 -16.01 3.83
CA GLN A 1 -8.48 -16.78 5.06
C GLN A 1 -7.25 -16.41 5.88
N GLY A 2 -7.38 -16.21 7.17
CA GLY A 2 -6.35 -15.64 8.03
C GLY A 2 -6.48 -14.12 8.16
N GLN A 3 -5.87 -13.53 9.19
CA GLN A 3 -5.92 -12.07 9.45
C GLN A 3 -7.36 -11.52 9.57
N GLN A 4 -8.30 -12.31 10.12
CA GLN A 4 -9.74 -11.97 10.13
C GLN A 4 -10.01 -10.58 10.74
N ASN A 5 -9.40 -10.27 11.87
CA ASN A 5 -9.57 -8.97 12.54
C ASN A 5 -9.13 -7.80 11.65
N ILE A 6 -8.03 -7.96 10.90
CA ILE A 6 -7.53 -6.93 9.98
C ILE A 6 -8.50 -6.77 8.81
N VAL A 7 -8.98 -7.88 8.26
CA VAL A 7 -9.93 -7.87 7.14
C VAL A 7 -11.26 -7.22 7.56
N GLU A 8 -11.77 -7.54 8.74
CA GLU A 8 -13.00 -6.95 9.27
C GLU A 8 -12.86 -5.45 9.50
N ASN A 9 -11.75 -5.01 10.11
CA ASN A 9 -11.47 -3.59 10.30
C ASN A 9 -11.36 -2.86 8.95
N LEU A 10 -10.59 -3.40 8.00
CA LEU A 10 -10.46 -2.79 6.67
C LEU A 10 -11.81 -2.71 5.94
N LYS A 11 -12.68 -3.70 6.07
CA LYS A 11 -14.04 -3.64 5.50
C LYS A 11 -14.85 -2.45 6.01
N VAL A 12 -14.75 -2.13 7.30
CA VAL A 12 -15.44 -0.97 7.89
C VAL A 12 -14.94 0.32 7.26
N PHE A 13 -13.61 0.50 7.17
CA PHE A 13 -13.01 1.70 6.56
C PHE A 13 -13.35 1.81 5.07
N VAL A 14 -13.26 0.72 4.33
CA VAL A 14 -13.62 0.68 2.89
C VAL A 14 -15.09 1.03 2.69
N SER A 15 -15.98 0.47 3.49
CA SER A 15 -17.42 0.78 3.41
C SER A 15 -17.69 2.26 3.71
N ALA A 16 -17.03 2.82 4.71
CA ALA A 16 -17.17 4.23 5.06
C ALA A 16 -16.66 5.16 3.93
N ALA A 17 -15.51 4.85 3.32
CA ALA A 17 -14.96 5.61 2.20
C ALA A 17 -15.91 5.57 0.98
N LYS A 18 -16.45 4.40 0.65
CA LYS A 18 -17.44 4.24 -0.42
C LYS A 18 -18.71 5.06 -0.20
N MET A 19 -19.23 5.07 1.04
CA MET A 19 -20.42 5.85 1.38
C MET A 19 -20.22 7.34 1.24
N ARG A 20 -18.99 7.84 1.49
CA ARG A 20 -18.64 9.25 1.32
C ARG A 20 -18.25 9.61 -0.12
N GLY A 21 -17.95 8.62 -0.97
CA GLY A 21 -17.41 8.85 -2.31
C GLY A 21 -16.00 9.43 -2.31
N GLU A 22 -15.22 9.18 -1.27
CA GLU A 22 -13.87 9.69 -1.06
C GLU A 22 -12.84 8.55 -1.14
N SER A 23 -11.56 8.94 -1.32
CA SER A 23 -10.46 8.00 -1.17
C SER A 23 -10.41 7.44 0.25
N LEU A 24 -9.97 6.20 0.39
CA LEU A 24 -9.69 5.60 1.69
C LEU A 24 -8.50 6.33 2.34
N ASP A 25 -8.50 6.45 3.66
CA ASP A 25 -7.31 6.90 4.40
C ASP A 25 -6.10 6.02 4.07
N HIS A 26 -4.91 6.62 4.07
CA HIS A 26 -3.68 5.89 3.77
C HIS A 26 -3.45 4.75 4.76
N VAL A 27 -3.03 3.60 4.25
CA VAL A 27 -2.89 2.34 4.99
C VAL A 27 -1.43 1.91 5.05
N ILE A 28 -0.94 1.51 6.21
CA ILE A 28 0.36 0.84 6.34
C ILE A 28 0.16 -0.61 6.79
N LEU A 29 0.74 -1.53 6.03
CA LEU A 29 0.73 -2.97 6.31
C LEU A 29 2.10 -3.39 6.86
N HIS A 30 2.15 -3.76 8.13
CA HIS A 30 3.34 -4.28 8.78
C HIS A 30 3.29 -5.80 8.84
N GLY A 31 4.43 -6.45 8.68
CA GLY A 31 4.52 -7.89 8.95
C GLY A 31 5.55 -8.59 8.10
N PRO A 32 5.87 -9.84 8.45
CA PRO A 32 6.82 -10.67 7.73
C PRO A 32 6.52 -10.80 6.24
N PRO A 33 7.50 -11.16 5.40
CA PRO A 33 7.26 -11.43 3.99
C PRO A 33 6.32 -12.64 3.81
N GLY A 34 5.68 -12.74 2.65
CA GLY A 34 4.83 -13.88 2.31
C GLY A 34 3.43 -13.91 2.93
N LEU A 35 3.04 -12.91 3.72
CA LEU A 35 1.73 -12.83 4.38
C LEU A 35 0.61 -12.23 3.51
N GLY A 36 0.88 -11.97 2.23
CA GLY A 36 -0.13 -11.50 1.29
C GLY A 36 -0.44 -10.01 1.37
N LYS A 37 0.51 -9.14 1.76
CA LYS A 37 0.32 -7.68 1.82
C LYS A 37 -0.14 -7.11 0.47
N THR A 38 0.50 -7.49 -0.62
CA THR A 38 0.11 -7.09 -1.98
C THR A 38 -1.28 -7.60 -2.35
N THR A 39 -1.59 -8.85 -2.00
CA THR A 39 -2.91 -9.44 -2.25
C THR A 39 -4.00 -8.71 -1.47
N LEU A 40 -3.73 -8.36 -0.21
CA LEU A 40 -4.67 -7.61 0.62
C LEU A 40 -4.94 -6.23 0.02
N SER A 41 -3.90 -5.56 -0.48
CA SER A 41 -4.03 -4.26 -1.15
C SER A 41 -4.86 -4.35 -2.44
N ALA A 42 -4.67 -5.41 -3.22
CA ALA A 42 -5.48 -5.66 -4.41
C ALA A 42 -6.96 -5.93 -4.06
N ILE A 43 -7.22 -6.63 -2.97
CA ILE A 43 -8.59 -6.84 -2.48
C ILE A 43 -9.21 -5.50 -2.06
N VAL A 44 -8.47 -4.64 -1.37
CA VAL A 44 -8.95 -3.30 -0.98
C VAL A 44 -9.31 -2.46 -2.21
N ALA A 45 -8.44 -2.40 -3.22
CA ALA A 45 -8.72 -1.67 -4.46
C ALA A 45 -9.95 -2.22 -5.18
N ASN A 46 -10.07 -3.54 -5.26
CA ASN A 46 -11.23 -4.20 -5.89
C ASN A 46 -12.53 -3.92 -5.13
N GLU A 47 -12.51 -3.96 -3.82
CA GLU A 47 -13.68 -3.62 -2.98
C GLU A 47 -14.05 -2.13 -3.10
N LEU A 48 -13.08 -1.24 -3.25
CA LEU A 48 -13.33 0.18 -3.54
C LEU A 48 -13.86 0.41 -4.97
N GLY A 49 -13.65 -0.54 -5.88
CA GLY A 49 -14.02 -0.42 -7.29
C GLY A 49 -13.09 0.49 -8.09
N VAL A 50 -11.82 0.57 -7.71
CA VAL A 50 -10.80 1.46 -8.29
C VAL A 50 -9.58 0.68 -8.81
N GLY A 51 -8.74 1.35 -9.59
CA GLY A 51 -7.48 0.80 -10.06
C GLY A 51 -6.43 0.67 -8.96
N MET A 52 -5.42 -0.16 -9.21
CA MET A 52 -4.26 -0.29 -8.34
C MET A 52 -2.99 -0.21 -9.16
N LYS A 53 -2.07 0.66 -8.74
CA LYS A 53 -0.68 0.72 -9.23
C LYS A 53 0.25 0.13 -8.18
N VAL A 54 1.23 -0.64 -8.63
CA VAL A 54 2.17 -1.36 -7.75
C VAL A 54 3.59 -0.89 -8.05
N THR A 55 4.32 -0.54 -7.00
CA THR A 55 5.75 -0.23 -7.06
C THR A 55 6.44 -0.67 -5.77
N SER A 56 7.71 -0.36 -5.62
CA SER A 56 8.47 -0.61 -4.39
C SER A 56 9.39 0.57 -4.06
N GLY A 57 9.75 0.71 -2.78
CA GLY A 57 10.66 1.76 -2.33
C GLY A 57 11.97 1.82 -3.13
N PRO A 58 12.68 0.70 -3.34
CA PRO A 58 13.92 0.68 -4.12
C PRO A 58 13.81 1.11 -5.58
N VAL A 59 12.64 1.02 -6.17
CA VAL A 59 12.40 1.42 -7.58
C VAL A 59 12.20 2.93 -7.70
N LEU A 60 11.72 3.57 -6.65
CA LEU A 60 11.48 5.01 -6.59
C LEU A 60 12.77 5.72 -6.17
N ASP A 61 13.71 5.86 -7.08
CA ASP A 61 15.03 6.42 -6.80
C ASP A 61 15.05 7.96 -6.83
N LYS A 62 14.19 8.56 -7.66
CA LYS A 62 14.11 10.01 -7.89
C LYS A 62 12.71 10.55 -7.70
N PRO A 63 12.57 11.82 -7.30
CA PRO A 63 11.26 12.48 -7.22
C PRO A 63 10.43 12.39 -8.51
N GLY A 64 11.07 12.42 -9.66
CA GLY A 64 10.41 12.27 -10.96
C GLY A 64 9.73 10.92 -11.17
N ASP A 65 10.28 9.84 -10.60
CA ASP A 65 9.68 8.50 -10.68
C ASP A 65 8.36 8.47 -9.90
N LEU A 66 8.36 9.06 -8.70
CA LEU A 66 7.17 9.19 -7.89
C LEU A 66 6.14 10.10 -8.56
N ALA A 67 6.56 11.25 -9.08
CA ALA A 67 5.68 12.19 -9.78
C ALA A 67 5.01 11.54 -10.98
N GLY A 68 5.76 10.79 -11.79
CA GLY A 68 5.22 10.06 -12.94
C GLY A 68 4.16 9.02 -12.55
N LEU A 69 4.32 8.35 -11.41
CA LEU A 69 3.31 7.42 -10.91
C LEU A 69 2.07 8.15 -10.43
N LEU A 70 2.24 9.19 -9.61
CA LEU A 70 1.13 9.92 -8.97
C LEU A 70 0.27 10.66 -9.99
N THR A 71 0.86 11.26 -11.01
CA THR A 71 0.12 11.99 -12.07
C THR A 71 -0.68 11.07 -12.99
N ASN A 72 -0.36 9.77 -13.01
CA ASN A 72 -1.08 8.75 -13.79
C ASN A 72 -2.13 7.98 -12.98
N LEU A 73 -2.43 8.39 -11.75
CA LEU A 73 -3.51 7.81 -10.96
C LEU A 73 -4.85 8.42 -11.36
N GLU A 74 -5.84 7.56 -11.52
CA GLU A 74 -7.23 7.97 -11.63
C GLU A 74 -7.80 8.36 -10.25
N PRO A 75 -8.92 9.09 -10.18
CA PRO A 75 -9.52 9.46 -8.89
C PRO A 75 -9.79 8.25 -8.00
N ASN A 76 -9.33 8.34 -6.76
CA ASN A 76 -9.45 7.33 -5.69
C ASN A 76 -8.69 6.01 -5.93
N ASP A 77 -7.81 5.95 -6.93
CA ASP A 77 -6.94 4.79 -7.15
C ASP A 77 -6.09 4.46 -5.93
N VAL A 78 -5.66 3.21 -5.87
CA VAL A 78 -4.73 2.72 -4.86
C VAL A 78 -3.31 2.70 -5.43
N LEU A 79 -2.38 3.35 -4.75
CA LEU A 79 -0.94 3.20 -4.98
C LEU A 79 -0.36 2.30 -3.90
N PHE A 80 0.16 1.13 -4.31
CA PHE A 80 0.85 0.21 -3.41
C PHE A 80 2.36 0.37 -3.55
N ILE A 81 3.04 0.63 -2.42
CA ILE A 81 4.51 0.71 -2.34
C ILE A 81 5.02 -0.37 -1.40
N ASP A 82 5.64 -1.40 -1.96
CA ASP A 82 6.32 -2.43 -1.16
C ASP A 82 7.66 -1.91 -0.62
N GLU A 83 8.09 -2.44 0.52
CA GLU A 83 9.31 -2.00 1.21
C GLU A 83 9.44 -0.47 1.32
N ILE A 84 8.35 0.20 1.67
CA ILE A 84 8.26 1.68 1.73
C ILE A 84 9.33 2.30 2.63
N HIS A 85 9.84 1.57 3.63
CA HIS A 85 10.94 1.98 4.50
C HIS A 85 12.29 2.19 3.76
N ARG A 86 12.38 1.79 2.49
CA ARG A 86 13.55 1.93 1.62
C ARG A 86 13.49 3.12 0.66
N LEU A 87 12.48 3.95 0.79
CA LEU A 87 12.44 5.23 0.06
C LEU A 87 13.63 6.11 0.46
N SER A 88 14.20 6.83 -0.52
CA SER A 88 15.19 7.85 -0.22
C SER A 88 14.54 9.02 0.51
N PRO A 89 15.26 9.74 1.40
CA PRO A 89 14.70 10.87 2.13
C PRO A 89 14.07 11.93 1.21
N ILE A 90 14.67 12.17 0.05
CA ILE A 90 14.16 13.16 -0.92
C ILE A 90 12.81 12.71 -1.47
N VAL A 91 12.68 11.46 -1.88
CA VAL A 91 11.42 10.91 -2.41
C VAL A 91 10.34 10.88 -1.32
N GLU A 92 10.74 10.57 -0.08
CA GLU A 92 9.83 10.56 1.07
C GLU A 92 9.24 11.96 1.35
N GLU A 93 10.03 13.04 1.23
CA GLU A 93 9.54 14.42 1.38
C GLU A 93 8.47 14.78 0.33
N TYR A 94 8.67 14.39 -0.93
CA TYR A 94 7.68 14.59 -1.98
C TYR A 94 6.40 13.80 -1.71
N LEU A 95 6.53 12.60 -1.14
CA LEU A 95 5.39 11.77 -0.77
C LEU A 95 4.53 12.41 0.32
N TYR A 96 5.12 13.15 1.27
CA TYR A 96 4.37 13.82 2.33
C TYR A 96 3.32 14.78 1.77
N SER A 97 3.70 15.70 0.88
CA SER A 97 2.79 16.65 0.27
C SER A 97 1.72 15.96 -0.58
N ALA A 98 2.12 14.88 -1.26
CA ALA A 98 1.18 14.09 -2.05
C ALA A 98 0.11 13.42 -1.17
N MET A 99 0.50 12.91 0.01
CA MET A 99 -0.42 12.24 0.93
C MET A 99 -1.36 13.21 1.64
N GLU A 100 -0.87 14.40 2.01
CA GLU A 100 -1.66 15.37 2.80
C GLU A 100 -2.54 16.26 1.93
N ASP A 101 -1.97 16.78 0.87
CA ASP A 101 -2.58 17.87 0.09
C ASP A 101 -2.95 17.45 -1.34
N PHE A 102 -2.69 16.22 -1.74
CA PHE A 102 -2.85 15.75 -3.12
C PHE A 102 -2.20 16.68 -4.14
N ARG A 103 -0.97 17.08 -3.86
CA ARG A 103 -0.15 17.91 -4.73
C ARG A 103 1.32 17.52 -4.59
N ILE A 104 2.10 17.86 -5.61
CA ILE A 104 3.53 17.65 -5.64
C ILE A 104 4.20 18.88 -6.22
N ASP A 105 5.26 19.36 -5.57
CA ASP A 105 6.03 20.51 -6.01
C ASP A 105 7.32 20.01 -6.69
N ILE A 106 7.44 20.20 -8.00
CA ILE A 106 8.61 19.75 -8.76
C ILE A 106 9.54 20.93 -9.01
N MET A 107 10.80 20.81 -8.60
CA MET A 107 11.84 21.76 -8.91
C MET A 107 12.29 21.57 -10.38
N ILE A 108 12.11 22.62 -11.21
CA ILE A 108 12.48 22.59 -12.63
C ILE A 108 13.94 22.98 -12.80
N ASP A 109 14.44 23.93 -12.03
CA ASP A 109 15.79 24.48 -12.14
C ASP A 109 16.60 24.32 -10.85
N LYS A 110 17.93 24.25 -10.99
CA LYS A 110 18.88 24.25 -9.87
C LYS A 110 19.60 25.60 -9.85
N GLY A 111 19.60 26.30 -8.72
CA GLY A 111 20.37 27.51 -8.52
C GLY A 111 19.58 28.70 -7.95
N PRO A 112 20.20 29.87 -7.78
CA PRO A 112 19.51 31.07 -7.32
C PRO A 112 18.52 31.54 -8.38
N GLY A 113 17.24 31.31 -8.14
CA GLY A 113 16.13 31.54 -9.09
C GLY A 113 15.43 30.26 -9.53
N ALA A 114 15.72 29.15 -8.87
CA ALA A 114 15.01 27.87 -9.09
C ALA A 114 13.50 28.05 -9.05
N ARG A 115 12.82 27.56 -10.08
CA ARG A 115 11.36 27.59 -10.17
C ARG A 115 10.80 26.23 -9.75
N SER A 116 9.76 26.26 -8.95
CA SER A 116 8.96 25.08 -8.67
C SER A 116 7.65 25.15 -9.45
N VAL A 117 7.18 23.99 -9.93
CA VAL A 117 5.84 23.83 -10.48
C VAL A 117 5.06 22.94 -9.55
N GLN A 118 3.94 23.43 -9.09
CA GLN A 118 2.99 22.66 -8.30
C GLN A 118 2.04 21.91 -9.24
N ILE A 119 1.96 20.59 -9.09
CA ILE A 119 1.06 19.73 -9.82
C ILE A 119 0.00 19.22 -8.86
N SER A 120 -1.27 19.46 -9.17
CA SER A 120 -2.40 18.88 -8.45
C SER A 120 -2.58 17.41 -8.87
N LEU A 121 -2.84 16.57 -7.89
CA LEU A 121 -3.05 15.13 -8.06
C LEU A 121 -4.53 14.79 -7.83
N ASN A 122 -4.98 13.73 -8.46
CA ASN A 122 -6.25 13.12 -8.07
C ASN A 122 -6.14 12.56 -6.64
N PRO A 123 -7.20 12.64 -5.82
CA PRO A 123 -7.22 11.95 -4.54
C PRO A 123 -6.91 10.46 -4.74
N PHE A 124 -6.07 9.89 -3.89
CA PHE A 124 -5.66 8.49 -3.97
C PHE A 124 -5.45 7.91 -2.58
N THR A 125 -5.43 6.59 -2.50
CA THR A 125 -5.06 5.87 -1.29
C THR A 125 -3.66 5.30 -1.42
N LEU A 126 -2.75 5.71 -0.54
CA LEU A 126 -1.45 5.04 -0.43
C LEU A 126 -1.58 3.82 0.47
N VAL A 127 -1.16 2.67 -0.02
CA VAL A 127 -0.97 1.47 0.79
C VAL A 127 0.52 1.16 0.83
N GLY A 128 1.16 1.47 1.94
CA GLY A 128 2.55 1.13 2.20
C GLY A 128 2.68 -0.27 2.79
N ALA A 129 3.70 -1.02 2.41
CA ALA A 129 4.04 -2.29 3.02
C ALA A 129 5.47 -2.28 3.54
N THR A 130 5.68 -2.84 4.71
CA THR A 130 7.01 -2.96 5.31
C THR A 130 7.15 -4.24 6.12
N THR A 131 8.33 -4.85 6.05
CA THR A 131 8.73 -5.94 6.95
C THR A 131 9.41 -5.41 8.21
N ARG A 132 9.78 -4.12 8.24
CA ARG A 132 10.58 -3.49 9.30
C ARG A 132 9.95 -2.18 9.73
N SER A 133 8.92 -2.26 10.57
CA SER A 133 8.19 -1.08 11.05
C SER A 133 9.07 -0.05 11.77
N GLY A 134 10.11 -0.50 12.45
CA GLY A 134 11.07 0.38 13.15
C GLY A 134 11.93 1.25 12.23
N LEU A 135 11.99 0.94 10.92
CA LEU A 135 12.74 1.73 9.94
C LEU A 135 11.89 2.82 9.26
N LEU A 136 10.57 2.85 9.51
CA LEU A 136 9.73 3.94 9.03
C LEU A 136 10.06 5.22 9.81
N THR A 137 10.26 6.31 9.10
CA THR A 137 10.41 7.62 9.73
C THR A 137 9.13 8.02 10.47
N SER A 138 9.28 8.77 11.56
CA SER A 138 8.12 9.23 12.32
C SER A 138 7.16 10.10 11.50
N PRO A 139 7.65 11.02 10.62
CA PRO A 139 6.78 11.80 9.77
C PRO A 139 5.97 10.94 8.79
N LEU A 140 6.57 9.93 8.17
CA LEU A 140 5.86 9.04 7.27
C LEU A 140 4.81 8.21 8.01
N ARG A 141 5.18 7.66 9.16
CA ARG A 141 4.26 6.85 9.98
C ARG A 141 3.03 7.63 10.42
N ALA A 142 3.19 8.89 10.80
CA ALA A 142 2.09 9.76 11.27
C ALA A 142 1.03 10.03 10.18
N ARG A 143 1.38 9.86 8.90
CA ARG A 143 0.48 10.09 7.77
C ARG A 143 -0.40 8.92 7.40
N PHE A 144 -0.16 7.75 7.99
CA PHE A 144 -1.02 6.60 7.81
C PHE A 144 -2.12 6.57 8.86
N GLY A 145 -3.36 6.84 8.44
CA GLY A 145 -4.54 6.80 9.30
C GLY A 145 -4.93 5.38 9.71
N ILE A 146 -4.59 4.38 8.90
CA ILE A 146 -4.90 2.98 9.14
C ILE A 146 -3.62 2.18 9.24
N GLN A 147 -3.43 1.49 10.36
CA GLN A 147 -2.25 0.64 10.61
C GLN A 147 -2.70 -0.80 10.83
N CYS A 148 -2.19 -1.71 10.01
CA CYS A 148 -2.48 -3.14 10.08
C CYS A 148 -1.21 -3.94 10.37
N HIS A 149 -1.23 -4.73 11.42
CA HIS A 149 -0.12 -5.62 11.76
C HIS A 149 -0.47 -7.06 11.39
N LEU A 150 0.20 -7.60 10.36
CA LEU A 150 0.01 -8.97 9.91
C LEU A 150 0.93 -9.89 10.72
N GLU A 151 0.35 -10.96 11.23
CA GLU A 151 1.05 -11.98 11.99
C GLU A 151 1.17 -13.27 11.16
N TYR A 152 2.09 -14.15 11.55
CA TYR A 152 2.18 -15.46 10.93
C TYR A 152 0.86 -16.23 11.06
N TYR A 153 0.53 -16.96 10.03
CA TYR A 153 -0.63 -17.85 10.06
C TYR A 153 -0.36 -19.04 11.01
N ASP A 154 -1.38 -19.41 11.77
CA ASP A 154 -1.35 -20.65 12.51
C ASP A 154 -1.40 -21.87 11.57
N SER A 155 -1.02 -23.04 12.04
CA SER A 155 -0.97 -24.29 11.26
C SER A 155 -2.32 -24.61 10.60
N LYS A 156 -3.43 -24.35 11.30
CA LYS A 156 -4.79 -24.62 10.78
C LYS A 156 -5.14 -23.70 9.61
N THR A 157 -4.73 -22.45 9.68
CA THR A 157 -4.93 -21.48 8.60
C THR A 157 -4.04 -21.79 7.41
N LEU A 158 -2.78 -22.16 7.64
CA LEU A 158 -1.87 -22.62 6.58
C LEU A 158 -2.41 -23.85 5.87
N GLN A 159 -2.92 -24.82 6.59
CA GLN A 159 -3.55 -26.01 6.03
C GLN A 159 -4.70 -25.64 5.08
N LYS A 160 -5.60 -24.73 5.50
CA LYS A 160 -6.70 -24.25 4.65
C LYS A 160 -6.20 -23.54 3.38
N ILE A 161 -5.11 -22.76 3.49
CA ILE A 161 -4.50 -22.07 2.34
C ILE A 161 -3.93 -23.10 1.35
N ILE A 162 -3.20 -24.10 1.84
CA ILE A 162 -2.62 -25.18 1.04
C ILE A 162 -3.73 -25.96 0.33
N GLN A 163 -4.73 -26.42 1.05
CA GLN A 163 -5.86 -27.16 0.49
C GLN A 163 -6.61 -26.37 -0.59
N ARG A 164 -6.84 -25.06 -0.37
CA ARG A 164 -7.45 -24.20 -1.38
C ARG A 164 -6.59 -24.07 -2.62
N SER A 165 -5.29 -23.88 -2.45
CA SER A 165 -4.34 -23.74 -3.57
C SER A 165 -4.24 -25.03 -4.37
N ALA A 166 -4.16 -26.15 -3.70
CA ALA A 166 -4.15 -27.48 -4.32
C ALA A 166 -5.43 -27.74 -5.14
N LYS A 167 -6.58 -27.38 -4.57
CA LYS A 167 -7.87 -27.50 -5.29
C LYS A 167 -7.92 -26.65 -6.54
N ILE A 168 -7.36 -25.42 -6.51
CA ILE A 168 -7.29 -24.55 -7.69
C ILE A 168 -6.36 -25.12 -8.76
N LEU A 169 -5.26 -25.74 -8.32
CA LEU A 169 -4.26 -26.34 -9.22
C LEU A 169 -4.61 -27.77 -9.64
N ASN A 170 -5.73 -28.33 -9.17
CA ASN A 170 -6.12 -29.75 -9.36
C ASN A 170 -5.04 -30.75 -8.92
N ILE A 171 -4.38 -30.46 -7.80
CA ILE A 171 -3.37 -31.34 -7.19
C ILE A 171 -4.01 -32.01 -5.97
N GLU A 172 -3.87 -33.33 -5.87
CA GLU A 172 -4.25 -34.07 -4.67
C GLU A 172 -3.28 -33.74 -3.53
N THR A 173 -3.80 -33.38 -2.38
CA THR A 173 -3.03 -33.17 -1.15
C THR A 173 -3.47 -34.14 -0.09
N ASP A 174 -2.51 -34.82 0.50
CA ASP A 174 -2.73 -35.61 1.70
C ASP A 174 -3.01 -34.68 2.89
N THR A 175 -4.03 -35.02 3.68
CA THR A 175 -4.40 -34.26 4.87
C THR A 175 -3.29 -34.20 5.91
N ASP A 176 -2.45 -35.27 5.98
CA ASP A 176 -1.36 -35.36 6.94
C ASP A 176 -0.09 -34.61 6.49
N ALA A 177 0.08 -34.39 5.19
CA ALA A 177 1.20 -33.63 4.63
C ALA A 177 1.00 -32.11 4.71
N ALA A 178 -0.20 -31.65 5.07
CA ALA A 178 -0.53 -30.23 5.21
C ALA A 178 -0.44 -29.73 6.67
N LEU A 179 0.01 -30.60 7.60
CA LEU A 179 0.33 -30.27 8.99
C LEU A 179 1.80 -29.93 9.15
#